data_cf27728de06806eb1fb511ec4d8d8d0b
#
_entry.id   cf27728de06806eb1fb511ec4d8d8d0b
#
_cell.length_a   1.000
_cell.length_b   1.000
_cell.length_c   1.000
_cell.angle_alpha   90.00
_cell.angle_beta   90.00
_cell.angle_gamma   90.00
#
_symmetry.space_group_name_H-M   'P 1'
#
loop_
_entity.id
_entity.type
_entity.pdbx_description
1 polymer ?
#
loop_
_entity_poly.entity_id
_entity_poly.type
_entity_poly.pdbx_seq_one_letter_code
_entity_poly.pdbx_strand_id
1 'polypeptide(L)'
;GKTQIVFDQNQFLDDFDTIKKISFEDVISIKVVVKSRDEDAINLKMRTGAIEVVVAEFSLLNKAATLPFVLKDRDSSEEPLRLKYRYLELRFEELQKNLIIRHKTYQAVRRYLSDNDFLEVETPILMKSTPEGARDFLVPSRIHKGKFYALPQSPQIYKQILMISGYDRYFQIVKCFRDEDLRADRQPEFTQIDIEMSFIDEEIIFTFMENLTRHVFKSVQNLDLPNPFPRITYSDAMERYGSDKPDTRYGMELINFKPFSDKSNFNVFSDVESVKAIIVSEGAKFSRKIIELLTENAKKNGAKGLAWMKLQDGSFSGGISKFFVNDLQSEIIKNLQIKNEDLLLIIGDDKNIVLKALGKLRTIVASIEELYDKDDFK
;
A
#
# COMPACT_ATOMS: atom_id res chain seq x y z
N GLY A 1 -18.10 13.80 -17.87
CA GLY A 1 -17.10 13.53 -18.92
C GLY A 1 -16.50 14.81 -19.47
N LYS A 2 -15.47 14.69 -20.29
CA LYS A 2 -14.85 15.82 -21.01
C LYS A 2 -15.36 15.78 -22.46
N THR A 3 -15.83 16.93 -22.96
CA THR A 3 -16.26 17.08 -24.36
C THR A 3 -15.67 18.37 -24.90
N GLN A 4 -15.07 18.28 -26.08
CA GLN A 4 -14.57 19.47 -26.77
C GLN A 4 -15.73 20.20 -27.44
N ILE A 5 -15.82 21.50 -27.18
CA ILE A 5 -16.78 22.40 -27.80
C ILE A 5 -16.06 23.38 -28.73
N VAL A 6 -16.72 23.77 -29.80
CA VAL A 6 -16.18 24.68 -30.82
C VAL A 6 -17.12 25.84 -30.97
N PHE A 7 -16.58 27.05 -30.90
CA PHE A 7 -17.29 28.31 -31.21
C PHE A 7 -16.86 28.79 -32.58
N ASP A 8 -17.83 28.99 -33.45
CA ASP A 8 -17.61 29.64 -34.76
C ASP A 8 -17.58 31.15 -34.55
N GLN A 9 -16.44 31.78 -34.84
CA GLN A 9 -16.25 33.22 -34.68
C GLN A 9 -17.27 34.04 -35.46
N ASN A 10 -17.67 33.59 -36.67
CA ASN A 10 -18.60 34.29 -37.50
C ASN A 10 -20.04 34.28 -36.95
N GLN A 11 -20.37 33.28 -36.16
CA GLN A 11 -21.69 33.13 -35.55
C GLN A 11 -21.84 33.96 -34.27
N PHE A 12 -20.74 34.26 -33.57
CA PHE A 12 -20.71 34.91 -32.25
C PHE A 12 -19.98 36.25 -32.27
N LEU A 13 -20.13 37.08 -33.31
CA LEU A 13 -19.40 38.33 -33.45
C LEU A 13 -19.58 39.25 -32.25
N ASP A 14 -20.80 39.40 -31.71
CA ASP A 14 -21.11 40.27 -30.59
C ASP A 14 -20.66 39.70 -29.22
N ASP A 15 -20.65 38.39 -29.06
CA ASP A 15 -20.31 37.69 -27.84
C ASP A 15 -18.84 37.19 -27.78
N PHE A 16 -18.11 37.37 -28.89
CA PHE A 16 -16.78 36.77 -29.03
C PHE A 16 -15.76 37.25 -28.00
N ASP A 17 -15.86 38.51 -27.57
CA ASP A 17 -15.03 39.04 -26.51
C ASP A 17 -15.35 38.46 -25.16
N THR A 18 -16.60 38.08 -24.92
CA THR A 18 -17.02 37.34 -23.70
C THR A 18 -16.53 35.91 -23.74
N ILE A 19 -16.65 35.24 -24.89
CA ILE A 19 -16.17 33.86 -25.08
C ILE A 19 -14.67 33.76 -24.89
N LYS A 20 -13.88 34.71 -25.40
CA LYS A 20 -12.43 34.78 -25.19
C LYS A 20 -12.02 34.93 -23.74
N LYS A 21 -12.88 35.50 -22.89
CA LYS A 21 -12.64 35.72 -21.45
C LYS A 21 -13.11 34.57 -20.59
N ILE A 22 -13.66 33.50 -21.17
CA ILE A 22 -14.00 32.27 -20.44
C ILE A 22 -12.71 31.69 -19.86
N SER A 23 -12.76 31.41 -18.59
CA SER A 23 -11.64 30.85 -17.83
C SER A 23 -11.99 29.49 -17.22
N PHE A 24 -10.98 28.85 -16.62
CA PHE A 24 -11.19 27.60 -15.91
C PHE A 24 -12.26 27.76 -14.83
N GLU A 25 -13.17 26.77 -14.75
CA GLU A 25 -14.27 26.68 -13.78
C GLU A 25 -15.42 27.67 -14.02
N ASP A 26 -15.40 28.48 -15.07
CA ASP A 26 -16.58 29.21 -15.47
C ASP A 26 -17.70 28.22 -15.85
N VAL A 27 -18.93 28.54 -15.45
CA VAL A 27 -20.08 27.70 -15.77
C VAL A 27 -20.85 28.34 -16.93
N ILE A 28 -20.98 27.57 -17.99
CA ILE A 28 -21.66 28.02 -19.22
C ILE A 28 -22.83 27.11 -19.55
N SER A 29 -23.87 27.69 -20.17
CA SER A 29 -24.93 26.95 -20.85
C SER A 29 -24.72 27.07 -22.34
N ILE A 30 -24.84 25.98 -23.06
CA ILE A 30 -24.69 25.94 -24.52
C ILE A 30 -25.78 25.10 -25.15
N LYS A 31 -26.27 25.56 -26.28
CA LYS A 31 -27.05 24.75 -27.20
C LYS A 31 -26.16 24.39 -28.39
N VAL A 32 -26.17 23.15 -28.77
CA VAL A 32 -25.10 22.62 -29.65
C VAL A 32 -25.66 21.79 -30.77
N VAL A 33 -24.89 21.69 -31.86
CA VAL A 33 -25.06 20.71 -32.93
C VAL A 33 -23.89 19.74 -32.85
N VAL A 34 -24.19 18.46 -32.77
CA VAL A 34 -23.17 17.40 -32.75
C VAL A 34 -22.84 17.01 -34.17
N LYS A 35 -21.55 17.01 -34.52
CA LYS A 35 -21.04 16.57 -35.83
C LYS A 35 -20.03 15.46 -35.64
N SER A 36 -19.96 14.52 -36.56
CA SER A 36 -18.82 13.57 -36.61
C SER A 36 -17.56 14.33 -37.04
N ARG A 37 -16.44 13.96 -36.48
CA ARG A 37 -15.13 14.42 -36.94
C ARG A 37 -14.69 13.61 -38.14
N ASP A 38 -13.91 14.25 -39.00
CA ASP A 38 -13.19 13.56 -40.07
C ASP A 38 -12.20 12.55 -39.43
N GLU A 39 -11.92 11.45 -40.12
CA GLU A 39 -11.08 10.36 -39.61
C GLU A 39 -9.73 10.85 -39.06
N ASP A 40 -9.10 11.80 -39.74
CA ASP A 40 -7.80 12.39 -39.36
C ASP A 40 -7.88 13.32 -38.12
N ALA A 41 -9.08 13.77 -37.75
CA ALA A 41 -9.33 14.68 -36.63
C ALA A 41 -9.81 13.96 -35.35
N ILE A 42 -9.96 12.65 -35.37
CA ILE A 42 -10.43 11.85 -34.25
C ILE A 42 -9.39 11.89 -33.12
N ASN A 43 -9.80 12.28 -31.89
CA ASN A 43 -8.96 12.28 -30.74
C ASN A 43 -9.17 11.01 -29.87
N LEU A 44 -8.36 10.00 -30.07
CA LEU A 44 -8.44 8.70 -29.37
C LEU A 44 -8.21 8.81 -27.83
N LYS A 45 -7.68 9.94 -27.35
CA LYS A 45 -7.47 10.18 -25.92
C LYS A 45 -8.73 10.66 -25.18
N MET A 46 -9.81 10.93 -25.90
CA MET A 46 -11.08 11.39 -25.36
C MET A 46 -12.21 10.40 -25.70
N ARG A 47 -13.05 10.08 -24.71
CA ARG A 47 -14.22 9.21 -24.94
C ARG A 47 -15.19 9.77 -25.99
N THR A 48 -15.28 11.10 -26.10
CA THR A 48 -16.08 11.83 -27.09
C THR A 48 -15.25 12.31 -28.27
N GLY A 49 -14.09 11.75 -28.51
CA GLY A 49 -13.13 12.24 -29.46
C GLY A 49 -13.52 12.04 -30.94
N ALA A 50 -14.48 11.17 -31.23
CA ALA A 50 -15.03 10.95 -32.58
C ALA A 50 -16.06 12.00 -33.01
N ILE A 51 -16.49 12.86 -32.08
CA ILE A 51 -17.48 13.91 -32.36
C ILE A 51 -16.94 15.30 -32.08
N GLU A 52 -17.48 16.26 -32.75
CA GLU A 52 -17.30 17.69 -32.52
C GLU A 52 -18.64 18.31 -32.13
N VAL A 53 -18.58 19.17 -31.09
CA VAL A 53 -19.78 19.83 -30.56
C VAL A 53 -19.69 21.30 -30.89
N VAL A 54 -20.44 21.72 -31.93
CA VAL A 54 -20.49 23.10 -32.42
C VAL A 54 -21.55 23.86 -31.66
N VAL A 55 -21.18 24.98 -31.03
CA VAL A 55 -22.09 25.82 -30.25
C VAL A 55 -23.00 26.60 -31.19
N ALA A 56 -24.31 26.55 -30.94
CA ALA A 56 -25.31 27.34 -31.63
C ALA A 56 -25.81 28.51 -30.76
N GLU A 57 -25.95 28.30 -29.47
CA GLU A 57 -26.30 29.34 -28.47
C GLU A 57 -25.40 29.24 -27.26
N PHE A 58 -25.04 30.37 -26.67
CA PHE A 58 -24.16 30.48 -25.53
C PHE A 58 -24.71 31.43 -24.47
N SER A 59 -24.52 31.04 -23.20
CA SER A 59 -24.77 31.91 -22.04
C SER A 59 -23.78 31.61 -20.93
N LEU A 60 -23.14 32.64 -20.41
CA LEU A 60 -22.29 32.55 -19.22
C LEU A 60 -23.18 32.56 -17.98
N LEU A 61 -23.31 31.43 -17.28
CA LEU A 61 -24.16 31.30 -16.09
C LEU A 61 -23.47 31.80 -14.82
N ASN A 62 -22.17 31.51 -14.71
CA ASN A 62 -21.39 31.93 -13.55
C ASN A 62 -19.92 32.07 -13.89
N LYS A 63 -19.31 33.16 -13.45
CA LYS A 63 -17.87 33.38 -13.58
C LYS A 63 -17.15 32.92 -12.32
N ALA A 64 -16.14 32.09 -12.50
CA ALA A 64 -15.32 31.61 -11.40
C ALA A 64 -14.34 32.68 -10.91
N ALA A 65 -14.04 32.68 -9.63
CA ALA A 65 -12.89 33.39 -9.08
C ALA A 65 -11.57 32.71 -9.56
N THR A 66 -10.48 33.47 -9.52
CA THR A 66 -9.16 32.92 -9.84
C THR A 66 -8.84 31.73 -8.94
N LEU A 67 -8.51 30.59 -9.57
CA LEU A 67 -8.16 29.39 -8.83
C LEU A 67 -6.83 29.57 -8.07
N PRO A 68 -6.74 29.03 -6.84
CA PRO A 68 -5.51 29.10 -6.04
C PRO A 68 -4.35 28.27 -6.66
N PHE A 69 -4.66 27.31 -7.51
CA PHE A 69 -3.72 26.49 -8.28
C PHE A 69 -4.39 25.94 -9.55
N VAL A 70 -3.56 25.55 -10.52
CA VAL A 70 -4.01 25.02 -11.82
C VAL A 70 -4.44 23.57 -11.68
N LEU A 71 -5.64 23.22 -12.14
CA LEU A 71 -6.19 21.85 -12.12
C LEU A 71 -5.68 20.96 -13.27
N LYS A 72 -4.45 21.18 -13.73
CA LYS A 72 -3.86 20.40 -14.82
C LYS A 72 -2.76 19.47 -14.33
N ASP A 73 -1.98 19.92 -13.36
CA ASP A 73 -0.86 19.20 -12.78
C ASP A 73 -0.90 19.36 -11.25
N ARG A 74 -1.11 18.24 -10.55
CA ARG A 74 -1.21 18.21 -9.10
C ARG A 74 0.10 18.62 -8.43
N ASP A 75 1.22 18.18 -8.98
CA ASP A 75 2.52 18.35 -8.38
C ASP A 75 3.11 19.77 -8.58
N SER A 76 2.44 20.60 -9.42
CA SER A 76 2.79 22.00 -9.60
C SER A 76 2.49 22.90 -8.39
N SER A 77 1.81 22.37 -7.36
CA SER A 77 1.37 23.12 -6.17
C SER A 77 1.79 22.44 -4.88
N GLU A 78 2.16 23.23 -3.87
CA GLU A 78 2.56 22.73 -2.57
C GLU A 78 1.38 22.02 -1.83
N GLU A 79 1.71 20.97 -1.09
CA GLU A 79 0.72 20.16 -0.37
C GLU A 79 -0.15 20.98 0.61
N PRO A 80 0.37 21.91 1.42
CA PRO A 80 -0.46 22.72 2.31
C PRO A 80 -1.55 23.51 1.58
N LEU A 81 -1.24 24.03 0.38
CA LEU A 81 -2.21 24.76 -0.43
C LEU A 81 -3.30 23.82 -0.98
N ARG A 82 -2.92 22.64 -1.44
CA ARG A 82 -3.85 21.61 -1.91
C ARG A 82 -4.77 21.14 -0.79
N LEU A 83 -4.25 20.93 0.41
CA LEU A 83 -5.04 20.53 1.59
C LEU A 83 -6.02 21.63 2.01
N LYS A 84 -5.62 22.90 1.96
CA LYS A 84 -6.51 24.02 2.24
C LYS A 84 -7.69 24.09 1.27
N TYR A 85 -7.47 23.80 0.00
CA TYR A 85 -8.48 23.79 -1.05
C TYR A 85 -8.78 22.36 -1.52
N ARG A 86 -8.96 21.44 -0.56
CA ARG A 86 -9.13 20.01 -0.81
C ARG A 86 -10.24 19.68 -1.82
N TYR A 87 -11.31 20.45 -1.83
CA TYR A 87 -12.41 20.28 -2.78
C TYR A 87 -12.01 20.54 -4.24
N LEU A 88 -11.01 21.38 -4.50
CA LEU A 88 -10.42 21.55 -5.83
C LEU A 88 -9.45 20.41 -6.14
N GLU A 89 -8.63 20.01 -5.18
CA GLU A 89 -7.70 18.88 -5.35
C GLU A 89 -8.44 17.57 -5.69
N LEU A 90 -9.61 17.35 -5.09
CA LEU A 90 -10.46 16.19 -5.41
C LEU A 90 -10.97 16.15 -6.88
N ARG A 91 -10.72 17.17 -7.67
CA ARG A 91 -11.01 17.18 -9.11
C ARG A 91 -9.94 16.52 -9.96
N PHE A 92 -8.76 16.26 -9.40
CA PHE A 92 -7.75 15.45 -10.09
C PHE A 92 -8.23 14.00 -10.26
N GLU A 93 -8.05 13.46 -11.45
CA GLU A 93 -8.54 12.12 -11.81
C GLU A 93 -8.01 11.03 -10.89
N GLU A 94 -6.76 11.16 -10.43
CA GLU A 94 -6.12 10.21 -9.51
C GLU A 94 -6.88 10.11 -8.19
N LEU A 95 -7.26 11.24 -7.61
CA LEU A 95 -8.01 11.25 -6.35
C LEU A 95 -9.46 10.80 -6.55
N GLN A 96 -10.07 11.15 -7.69
CA GLN A 96 -11.40 10.65 -8.05
C GLN A 96 -11.39 9.13 -8.20
N LYS A 97 -10.37 8.57 -8.85
CA LYS A 97 -10.20 7.11 -8.98
C LYS A 97 -10.16 6.43 -7.61
N ASN A 98 -9.46 7.00 -6.63
CA ASN A 98 -9.41 6.44 -5.27
C ASN A 98 -10.80 6.35 -4.63
N LEU A 99 -11.62 7.40 -4.74
CA LEU A 99 -12.99 7.39 -4.22
C LEU A 99 -13.89 6.41 -4.98
N ILE A 100 -13.73 6.31 -6.32
CA ILE A 100 -14.47 5.36 -7.14
C ILE A 100 -14.08 3.91 -6.79
N ILE A 101 -12.78 3.63 -6.61
CA ILE A 101 -12.30 2.31 -6.20
C ILE A 101 -12.89 1.97 -4.83
N ARG A 102 -12.83 2.88 -3.87
CA ARG A 102 -13.42 2.68 -2.54
C ARG A 102 -14.92 2.35 -2.63
N HIS A 103 -15.68 3.11 -3.43
CA HIS A 103 -17.10 2.83 -3.65
C HIS A 103 -17.33 1.43 -4.23
N LYS A 104 -16.60 1.08 -5.30
CA LYS A 104 -16.70 -0.25 -5.93
C LYS A 104 -16.35 -1.38 -4.96
N THR A 105 -15.31 -1.17 -4.13
CA THR A 105 -14.91 -2.12 -3.09
C THR A 105 -16.06 -2.37 -2.11
N TYR A 106 -16.72 -1.32 -1.61
CA TYR A 106 -17.86 -1.49 -0.72
C TYR A 106 -19.01 -2.27 -1.37
N GLN A 107 -19.31 -1.98 -2.64
CA GLN A 107 -20.36 -2.71 -3.36
C GLN A 107 -19.99 -4.17 -3.60
N ALA A 108 -18.75 -4.48 -3.95
CA ALA A 108 -18.27 -5.85 -4.13
C ALA A 108 -18.33 -6.64 -2.82
N VAL A 109 -17.87 -6.05 -1.70
CA VAL A 109 -17.92 -6.68 -0.38
C VAL A 109 -19.37 -6.97 0.04
N ARG A 110 -20.27 -5.98 -0.06
CA ARG A 110 -21.69 -6.16 0.31
C ARG A 110 -22.34 -7.26 -0.50
N ARG A 111 -22.12 -7.27 -1.82
CA ARG A 111 -22.67 -8.32 -2.69
C ARG A 111 -22.17 -9.69 -2.26
N TYR A 112 -20.85 -9.85 -2.15
CA TYR A 112 -20.27 -11.14 -1.80
C TYR A 112 -20.76 -11.64 -0.44
N LEU A 113 -20.78 -10.79 0.58
CA LEU A 113 -21.22 -11.17 1.92
C LEU A 113 -22.71 -11.50 1.95
N SER A 114 -23.55 -10.69 1.29
CA SER A 114 -25.00 -10.98 1.20
C SER A 114 -25.31 -12.27 0.43
N ASP A 115 -24.58 -12.54 -0.66
CA ASP A 115 -24.72 -13.77 -1.46
C ASP A 115 -24.25 -15.02 -0.69
N ASN A 116 -23.52 -14.84 0.42
CA ASN A 116 -23.06 -15.88 1.34
C ASN A 116 -23.82 -15.87 2.70
N ASP A 117 -25.04 -15.36 2.71
CA ASP A 117 -25.95 -15.36 3.86
C ASP A 117 -25.49 -14.51 5.06
N PHE A 118 -24.64 -13.51 4.84
CA PHE A 118 -24.30 -12.55 5.88
C PHE A 118 -25.33 -11.44 5.96
N LEU A 119 -25.74 -11.11 7.17
CA LEU A 119 -26.63 -9.99 7.46
C LEU A 119 -25.80 -8.73 7.78
N GLU A 120 -26.01 -7.65 7.04
CA GLU A 120 -25.45 -6.34 7.38
C GLU A 120 -26.28 -5.72 8.51
N VAL A 121 -25.66 -5.52 9.68
CA VAL A 121 -26.33 -4.91 10.83
C VAL A 121 -25.56 -3.69 11.27
N GLU A 122 -26.25 -2.53 11.27
CA GLU A 122 -25.68 -1.27 11.76
C GLU A 122 -25.75 -1.24 13.30
N THR A 123 -24.60 -0.90 13.91
CA THR A 123 -24.44 -0.86 15.37
C THR A 123 -24.31 0.57 15.88
N PRO A 124 -24.67 0.88 17.14
CA PRO A 124 -24.51 2.19 17.73
C PRO A 124 -23.04 2.66 17.74
N ILE A 125 -22.84 3.95 17.46
CA ILE A 125 -21.55 4.62 17.54
C ILE A 125 -21.31 5.21 18.94
N LEU A 126 -22.36 5.77 19.59
CA LEU A 126 -22.25 6.24 20.97
C LEU A 126 -22.45 5.06 21.93
N MET A 127 -21.35 4.56 22.48
CA MET A 127 -21.37 3.37 23.33
C MET A 127 -20.64 3.59 24.66
N LYS A 128 -20.62 2.58 25.49
CA LYS A 128 -19.78 2.54 26.69
C LYS A 128 -18.34 2.24 26.29
N SER A 129 -17.37 2.87 26.97
CA SER A 129 -15.95 2.54 26.83
C SER A 129 -15.69 1.05 27.02
N THR A 130 -14.86 0.47 26.12
CA THR A 130 -14.47 -0.94 26.12
C THR A 130 -12.98 -1.04 26.01
N PRO A 131 -12.33 -1.92 26.79
CA PRO A 131 -10.87 -2.07 26.76
C PRO A 131 -10.44 -2.93 25.56
N GLU A 132 -10.27 -2.30 24.37
CA GLU A 132 -9.86 -3.01 23.13
C GLU A 132 -8.40 -2.75 22.72
N GLY A 133 -7.58 -2.17 23.61
CA GLY A 133 -6.14 -2.00 23.39
C GLY A 133 -5.68 -0.60 23.00
N ALA A 134 -6.53 0.22 22.35
CA ALA A 134 -6.28 1.63 22.12
C ALA A 134 -6.98 2.52 23.17
N ARG A 135 -6.69 3.80 23.20
CA ARG A 135 -7.50 4.78 23.96
C ARG A 135 -8.75 5.14 23.19
N ASP A 136 -9.83 5.34 23.93
CA ASP A 136 -11.12 5.76 23.38
C ASP A 136 -11.18 7.27 23.17
N PHE A 137 -11.84 7.72 22.10
CA PHE A 137 -12.35 9.08 22.00
C PHE A 137 -13.61 9.19 22.83
N LEU A 138 -13.64 10.14 23.77
CA LEU A 138 -14.75 10.33 24.70
C LEU A 138 -15.66 11.47 24.24
N VAL A 139 -16.98 11.24 24.31
CA VAL A 139 -18.02 12.24 24.02
C VAL A 139 -18.76 12.56 25.31
N PRO A 140 -18.71 13.80 25.84
CA PRO A 140 -19.39 14.16 27.08
C PRO A 140 -20.92 14.01 26.95
N SER A 141 -21.55 13.41 27.96
CA SER A 141 -23.01 13.35 28.02
C SER A 141 -23.58 14.68 28.49
N ARG A 142 -24.44 15.29 27.67
CA ARG A 142 -25.18 16.50 28.07
C ARG A 142 -26.23 16.21 29.15
N ILE A 143 -26.82 15.02 29.14
CA ILE A 143 -27.92 14.64 30.05
C ILE A 143 -27.37 14.18 31.40
N HIS A 144 -26.26 13.45 31.43
CA HIS A 144 -25.69 12.86 32.63
C HIS A 144 -24.37 13.55 32.98
N LYS A 145 -24.35 14.48 33.93
CA LYS A 145 -23.15 15.18 34.37
C LYS A 145 -22.07 14.19 34.83
N GLY A 146 -20.82 14.37 34.37
CA GLY A 146 -19.68 13.55 34.71
C GLY A 146 -19.65 12.16 34.02
N LYS A 147 -20.57 11.89 33.09
CA LYS A 147 -20.58 10.66 32.28
C LYS A 147 -20.22 10.95 30.83
N PHE A 148 -19.65 9.96 30.17
CA PHE A 148 -19.18 10.03 28.80
C PHE A 148 -19.68 8.82 28.00
N TYR A 149 -19.93 9.03 26.73
CA TYR A 149 -19.93 7.99 25.72
C TYR A 149 -18.50 7.82 25.18
N ALA A 150 -18.21 6.67 24.64
CA ALA A 150 -17.01 6.42 23.85
C ALA A 150 -17.35 6.16 22.39
N LEU A 151 -16.47 6.57 21.48
CA LEU A 151 -16.56 6.16 20.09
C LEU A 151 -15.96 4.75 19.93
N PRO A 152 -16.53 3.86 19.10
CA PRO A 152 -16.12 2.46 19.03
C PRO A 152 -14.74 2.29 18.37
N GLN A 153 -13.90 1.50 19.01
CA GLN A 153 -12.66 1.00 18.39
C GLN A 153 -12.96 -0.12 17.37
N SER A 154 -14.01 -0.89 17.63
CA SER A 154 -14.69 -1.84 16.77
C SER A 154 -16.09 -2.11 17.34
N PRO A 155 -17.03 -2.73 16.59
CA PRO A 155 -18.34 -3.10 17.11
C PRO A 155 -18.31 -4.43 17.91
N GLN A 156 -17.22 -4.75 18.60
CA GLN A 156 -16.92 -6.06 19.18
C GLN A 156 -18.03 -6.60 20.10
N ILE A 157 -18.52 -5.82 21.03
CA ILE A 157 -19.57 -6.25 21.95
C ILE A 157 -20.87 -6.55 21.19
N TYR A 158 -21.25 -5.68 20.27
CA TYR A 158 -22.51 -5.80 19.53
C TYR A 158 -22.52 -7.04 18.64
N LYS A 159 -21.43 -7.31 17.91
CA LYS A 159 -21.37 -8.49 17.05
C LYS A 159 -21.39 -9.80 17.84
N GLN A 160 -20.75 -9.84 19.01
CA GLN A 160 -20.85 -10.98 19.92
C GLN A 160 -22.29 -11.18 20.45
N ILE A 161 -22.98 -10.11 20.80
CA ILE A 161 -24.41 -10.18 21.21
C ILE A 161 -25.27 -10.69 20.06
N LEU A 162 -25.01 -10.28 18.82
CA LEU A 162 -25.70 -10.75 17.63
C LEU A 162 -25.51 -12.27 17.44
N MET A 163 -24.27 -12.79 17.62
CA MET A 163 -24.03 -14.25 17.59
C MET A 163 -24.86 -15.00 18.67
N ILE A 164 -24.88 -14.49 19.90
CA ILE A 164 -25.69 -15.04 20.99
C ILE A 164 -27.19 -14.98 20.66
N SER A 165 -27.61 -13.98 19.91
CA SER A 165 -28.98 -13.78 19.48
C SER A 165 -29.41 -14.62 18.27
N GLY A 166 -28.51 -15.50 17.77
CA GLY A 166 -28.79 -16.42 16.67
C GLY A 166 -28.55 -15.86 15.27
N TYR A 167 -27.80 -14.77 15.15
CA TYR A 167 -27.36 -14.25 13.85
C TYR A 167 -26.00 -14.85 13.51
N ASP A 168 -25.97 -16.02 12.91
CA ASP A 168 -24.74 -16.81 12.71
C ASP A 168 -23.71 -16.18 11.78
N ARG A 169 -24.13 -15.23 10.95
CA ARG A 169 -23.25 -14.53 9.99
C ARG A 169 -23.59 -13.03 9.97
N TYR A 170 -22.72 -12.25 10.52
CA TYR A 170 -22.86 -10.79 10.59
C TYR A 170 -21.73 -10.12 9.84
N PHE A 171 -22.02 -8.98 9.24
CA PHE A 171 -20.99 -8.01 8.81
C PHE A 171 -21.47 -6.57 8.94
N GLN A 172 -20.51 -5.66 8.94
CA GLN A 172 -20.75 -4.23 8.82
C GLN A 172 -19.54 -3.52 8.17
N ILE A 173 -19.79 -2.55 7.30
CA ILE A 173 -18.77 -1.60 6.86
C ILE A 173 -18.85 -0.39 7.78
N VAL A 174 -18.04 -0.38 8.82
CA VAL A 174 -18.20 0.48 10.00
C VAL A 174 -17.05 1.46 10.19
N LYS A 175 -17.37 2.66 10.69
CA LYS A 175 -16.37 3.62 11.16
C LYS A 175 -15.87 3.22 12.54
N CYS A 176 -14.54 3.20 12.67
CA CYS A 176 -13.83 2.90 13.91
C CYS A 176 -12.90 4.05 14.28
N PHE A 177 -12.67 4.20 15.57
CA PHE A 177 -11.96 5.33 16.15
C PHE A 177 -10.92 4.82 17.16
N ARG A 178 -9.67 5.25 17.03
CA ARG A 178 -8.60 4.89 17.97
C ARG A 178 -7.70 6.09 18.23
N ASP A 179 -7.58 6.49 19.48
CA ASP A 179 -6.67 7.56 19.91
C ASP A 179 -5.27 6.99 20.12
N GLU A 180 -4.56 6.80 19.02
CA GLU A 180 -3.20 6.25 18.95
C GLU A 180 -2.28 7.18 18.16
N ASP A 181 -0.97 6.96 18.28
CA ASP A 181 0.03 7.68 17.49
C ASP A 181 -0.17 7.45 15.99
N LEU A 182 -0.13 8.53 15.23
CA LEU A 182 -0.26 8.49 13.78
C LEU A 182 0.95 7.79 13.14
N ARG A 183 0.68 6.97 12.14
CA ARG A 183 1.69 6.34 11.28
C ARG A 183 1.26 6.46 9.83
N ALA A 184 2.14 6.10 8.90
CA ALA A 184 1.85 6.17 7.46
C ALA A 184 0.56 5.40 7.06
N ASP A 185 0.25 4.32 7.78
CA ASP A 185 -0.88 3.41 7.56
C ASP A 185 -1.97 3.47 8.65
N ARG A 186 -1.84 4.38 9.64
CA ARG A 186 -2.78 4.49 10.76
C ARG A 186 -3.37 5.88 10.86
N GLN A 187 -4.70 5.93 10.88
CA GLN A 187 -5.48 7.13 11.09
C GLN A 187 -6.35 6.98 12.35
N PRO A 188 -6.64 8.07 13.08
CA PRO A 188 -7.48 8.02 14.28
C PRO A 188 -8.93 7.62 13.96
N GLU A 189 -9.39 7.89 12.74
CA GLU A 189 -10.67 7.46 12.19
C GLU A 189 -10.44 6.67 10.91
N PHE A 190 -10.96 5.45 10.86
CA PHE A 190 -10.82 4.57 9.71
C PHE A 190 -12.08 3.72 9.50
N THR A 191 -12.13 2.98 8.42
CA THR A 191 -13.26 2.08 8.12
C THR A 191 -12.80 0.64 8.16
N GLN A 192 -13.55 -0.22 8.86
CA GLN A 192 -13.38 -1.67 8.84
C GLN A 192 -14.46 -2.32 7.98
N ILE A 193 -14.12 -3.42 7.35
CA ILE A 193 -15.04 -4.47 6.96
C ILE A 193 -15.02 -5.44 8.13
N ASP A 194 -16.01 -5.32 9.00
CA ASP A 194 -16.11 -6.11 10.21
C ASP A 194 -17.02 -7.33 9.96
N ILE A 195 -16.55 -8.52 10.32
CA ILE A 195 -17.21 -9.79 10.02
C ILE A 195 -17.18 -10.64 11.30
N GLU A 196 -18.31 -11.33 11.60
CA GLU A 196 -18.38 -12.30 12.68
C GLU A 196 -19.18 -13.52 12.20
N MET A 197 -18.71 -14.70 12.58
CA MET A 197 -19.30 -15.98 12.21
C MET A 197 -19.36 -16.92 13.41
N SER A 198 -20.47 -17.67 13.55
CA SER A 198 -20.63 -18.73 14.54
C SER A 198 -20.30 -20.10 13.94
N PHE A 199 -19.94 -21.08 14.77
CA PHE A 199 -19.80 -22.51 14.44
C PHE A 199 -18.78 -22.77 13.31
N ILE A 200 -17.64 -22.11 13.34
CA ILE A 200 -16.58 -22.23 12.34
C ILE A 200 -15.25 -22.67 12.97
N ASP A 201 -14.37 -23.19 12.13
CA ASP A 201 -12.95 -23.43 12.39
C ASP A 201 -12.07 -22.49 11.55
N GLU A 202 -10.76 -22.58 11.74
CA GLU A 202 -9.79 -21.76 11.05
C GLU A 202 -9.80 -21.94 9.53
N GLU A 203 -10.03 -23.19 9.06
CA GLU A 203 -10.03 -23.48 7.63
C GLU A 203 -11.25 -22.88 6.91
N ILE A 204 -12.38 -22.83 7.58
CA ILE A 204 -13.58 -22.18 7.05
C ILE A 204 -13.33 -20.69 6.88
N ILE A 205 -12.77 -20.02 7.90
CA ILE A 205 -12.52 -18.57 7.82
C ILE A 205 -11.44 -18.25 6.77
N PHE A 206 -10.38 -19.06 6.69
CA PHE A 206 -9.33 -18.86 5.67
C PHE A 206 -9.91 -18.97 4.26
N THR A 207 -10.61 -20.03 3.97
CA THR A 207 -11.23 -20.25 2.65
C THR A 207 -12.23 -19.14 2.31
N PHE A 208 -13.03 -18.72 3.28
CA PHE A 208 -13.98 -17.63 3.10
C PHE A 208 -13.30 -16.30 2.77
N MET A 209 -12.27 -15.93 3.54
CA MET A 209 -11.54 -14.68 3.37
C MET A 209 -10.70 -14.64 2.08
N GLU A 210 -10.12 -15.77 1.69
CA GLU A 210 -9.44 -15.92 0.39
C GLU A 210 -10.42 -15.64 -0.77
N ASN A 211 -11.60 -16.25 -0.73
CA ASN A 211 -12.62 -16.07 -1.76
C ASN A 211 -13.18 -14.64 -1.77
N LEU A 212 -13.45 -14.03 -0.62
CA LEU A 212 -13.85 -12.63 -0.51
C LEU A 212 -12.80 -11.71 -1.14
N THR A 213 -11.53 -11.91 -0.79
CA THR A 213 -10.42 -11.10 -1.30
C THR A 213 -10.32 -11.23 -2.82
N ARG A 214 -10.35 -12.46 -3.35
CA ARG A 214 -10.34 -12.72 -4.80
C ARG A 214 -11.53 -12.07 -5.51
N HIS A 215 -12.73 -12.17 -4.94
CA HIS A 215 -13.94 -11.54 -5.49
C HIS A 215 -13.79 -10.02 -5.58
N VAL A 216 -13.26 -9.38 -4.53
CA VAL A 216 -13.06 -7.91 -4.50
C VAL A 216 -12.05 -7.49 -5.55
N PHE A 217 -10.87 -8.11 -5.61
CA PHE A 217 -9.84 -7.78 -6.60
C PHE A 217 -10.32 -8.01 -8.03
N LYS A 218 -11.01 -9.12 -8.27
CA LYS A 218 -11.60 -9.40 -9.60
C LYS A 218 -12.64 -8.35 -9.99
N SER A 219 -13.56 -8.01 -9.08
CA SER A 219 -14.66 -7.07 -9.35
C SER A 219 -14.20 -5.63 -9.54
N VAL A 220 -13.17 -5.20 -8.80
CA VAL A 220 -12.73 -3.79 -8.76
C VAL A 220 -11.64 -3.50 -9.76
N GLN A 221 -10.66 -4.39 -9.91
CA GLN A 221 -9.47 -4.20 -10.72
C GLN A 221 -9.34 -5.18 -11.89
N ASN A 222 -10.25 -6.15 -12.01
CA ASN A 222 -10.17 -7.27 -12.96
C ASN A 222 -8.89 -8.10 -12.81
N LEU A 223 -8.38 -8.22 -11.58
CA LEU A 223 -7.19 -8.97 -11.24
C LEU A 223 -7.57 -10.34 -10.68
N ASP A 224 -6.95 -11.39 -11.21
CA ASP A 224 -7.08 -12.76 -10.71
C ASP A 224 -5.95 -13.05 -9.71
N LEU A 225 -6.33 -13.28 -8.45
CA LEU A 225 -5.40 -13.70 -7.40
C LEU A 225 -5.30 -15.24 -7.34
N PRO A 226 -4.19 -15.78 -6.82
CA PRO A 226 -4.00 -17.24 -6.68
C PRO A 226 -5.12 -17.90 -5.87
N ASN A 227 -5.32 -19.20 -6.08
CA ASN A 227 -6.26 -20.01 -5.32
C ASN A 227 -5.69 -21.42 -5.11
N PRO A 228 -5.44 -21.87 -3.88
CA PRO A 228 -5.49 -21.10 -2.63
C PRO A 228 -4.35 -20.08 -2.54
N PHE A 229 -4.41 -19.17 -1.55
CA PHE A 229 -3.26 -18.33 -1.22
C PHE A 229 -2.15 -19.20 -0.61
N PRO A 230 -0.86 -18.90 -0.94
CA PRO A 230 0.26 -19.57 -0.29
C PRO A 230 0.19 -19.39 1.23
N ARG A 231 0.36 -20.50 1.97
CA ARG A 231 0.39 -20.48 3.43
C ARG A 231 1.80 -20.70 3.94
N ILE A 232 2.21 -19.89 4.87
CA ILE A 232 3.52 -19.97 5.52
C ILE A 232 3.31 -19.85 7.04
N THR A 233 4.01 -20.69 7.80
CA THR A 233 3.97 -20.56 9.26
C THR A 233 4.70 -19.30 9.73
N TYR A 234 4.35 -18.78 10.91
CA TYR A 234 5.07 -17.65 11.51
C TYR A 234 6.57 -17.97 11.66
N SER A 235 6.89 -19.18 12.10
CA SER A 235 8.28 -19.61 12.24
C SER A 235 9.04 -19.57 10.93
N ASP A 236 8.46 -20.14 9.86
CA ASP A 236 9.10 -20.16 8.54
C ASP A 236 9.21 -18.74 7.96
N ALA A 237 8.18 -17.90 8.13
CA ALA A 237 8.21 -16.53 7.67
C ALA A 237 9.36 -15.73 8.34
N MET A 238 9.51 -15.88 9.65
CA MET A 238 10.60 -15.25 10.38
C MET A 238 11.97 -15.83 10.02
N GLU A 239 12.10 -17.15 9.96
CA GLU A 239 13.40 -17.80 9.65
C GLU A 239 13.89 -17.52 8.24
N ARG A 240 13.00 -17.51 7.25
CA ARG A 240 13.34 -17.33 5.84
C ARG A 240 13.40 -15.87 5.41
N TYR A 241 12.59 -15.00 6.00
CA TYR A 241 12.42 -13.63 5.50
C TYR A 241 12.65 -12.55 6.56
N GLY A 242 12.71 -12.91 7.84
CA GLY A 242 12.86 -11.96 8.95
C GLY A 242 11.66 -11.04 9.16
N SER A 243 10.47 -11.46 8.73
CA SER A 243 9.22 -10.69 8.80
C SER A 243 8.03 -11.64 8.85
N ASP A 244 7.01 -11.31 9.65
CA ASP A 244 5.69 -11.94 9.65
C ASP A 244 4.83 -11.57 8.42
N LYS A 245 5.29 -10.63 7.61
CA LYS A 245 4.66 -10.16 6.37
C LYS A 245 5.69 -10.12 5.24
N PRO A 246 6.20 -11.30 4.80
CA PRO A 246 7.24 -11.34 3.80
C PRO A 246 6.73 -10.93 2.42
N ASP A 247 7.47 -10.08 1.74
CA ASP A 247 7.31 -9.90 0.31
C ASP A 247 8.04 -11.05 -0.40
N THR A 248 7.28 -11.94 -1.03
CA THR A 248 7.80 -13.15 -1.69
C THR A 248 8.01 -13.00 -3.19
N ARG A 249 7.74 -11.82 -3.76
CA ARG A 249 7.90 -11.53 -5.20
C ARG A 249 9.34 -11.65 -5.68
N TYR A 250 10.29 -11.54 -4.78
CA TYR A 250 11.71 -11.75 -5.03
C TYR A 250 12.27 -12.73 -3.99
N GLY A 251 13.27 -13.51 -4.37
CA GLY A 251 13.94 -14.48 -3.49
C GLY A 251 14.65 -13.80 -2.30
N MET A 252 15.97 -13.98 -2.19
CA MET A 252 16.83 -13.37 -1.17
C MET A 252 16.40 -13.80 0.25
N GLU A 253 16.23 -15.13 0.45
CA GLU A 253 15.94 -15.68 1.77
C GLU A 253 17.13 -15.53 2.72
N LEU A 254 16.84 -15.49 4.01
CA LEU A 254 17.85 -15.46 5.07
C LEU A 254 18.49 -16.83 5.21
N ILE A 255 19.79 -16.90 5.05
CA ILE A 255 20.58 -18.13 5.06
C ILE A 255 21.25 -18.27 6.43
N ASN A 256 21.25 -19.47 7.01
CA ASN A 256 22.04 -19.76 8.19
C ASN A 256 23.54 -19.76 7.85
N PHE A 257 24.26 -18.77 8.35
CA PHE A 257 25.69 -18.58 8.12
C PHE A 257 26.57 -19.03 9.32
N LYS A 258 25.95 -19.40 10.45
CA LYS A 258 26.65 -19.81 11.69
C LYS A 258 27.66 -20.94 11.45
N PRO A 259 27.37 -22.02 10.69
CA PRO A 259 28.32 -23.10 10.45
C PRO A 259 29.62 -22.67 9.75
N PHE A 260 29.57 -21.60 8.98
CA PHE A 260 30.74 -21.04 8.30
C PHE A 260 31.49 -20.03 9.17
N SER A 261 30.74 -19.21 9.92
CA SER A 261 31.36 -18.25 10.83
C SER A 261 32.14 -18.92 11.96
N ASP A 262 31.68 -20.05 12.46
CA ASP A 262 32.33 -20.80 13.52
C ASP A 262 33.67 -21.44 13.07
N LYS A 263 33.85 -21.64 11.76
CA LYS A 263 35.11 -22.10 11.15
C LYS A 263 36.03 -20.94 10.78
N SER A 264 35.58 -19.71 10.88
CA SER A 264 36.35 -18.52 10.50
C SER A 264 37.18 -17.98 11.65
N ASN A 265 38.16 -17.14 11.31
CA ASN A 265 38.92 -16.39 12.30
C ASN A 265 38.27 -15.06 12.69
N PHE A 266 36.98 -14.88 12.43
CA PHE A 266 36.24 -13.66 12.74
C PHE A 266 35.56 -13.76 14.09
N ASN A 267 36.31 -13.44 15.15
CA ASN A 267 35.89 -13.61 16.55
C ASN A 267 34.64 -12.82 16.94
N VAL A 268 34.20 -11.81 16.14
CA VAL A 268 32.98 -11.03 16.42
C VAL A 268 31.73 -11.92 16.37
N PHE A 269 31.79 -13.06 15.66
CA PHE A 269 30.67 -13.99 15.55
C PHE A 269 30.78 -15.23 16.45
N SER A 270 31.84 -15.36 17.29
CA SER A 270 32.05 -16.55 18.10
C SER A 270 31.00 -16.74 19.20
N ASP A 271 30.63 -15.66 19.89
CA ASP A 271 29.78 -15.70 21.08
C ASP A 271 28.34 -15.18 20.81
N VAL A 272 27.88 -15.21 19.56
CA VAL A 272 26.53 -14.76 19.23
C VAL A 272 25.58 -15.96 19.02
N GLU A 273 24.32 -15.76 19.37
CA GLU A 273 23.28 -16.79 19.24
C GLU A 273 23.06 -17.20 17.78
N SER A 274 23.00 -16.24 16.88
CA SER A 274 22.67 -16.45 15.47
C SER A 274 23.56 -15.66 14.55
N VAL A 275 23.97 -16.29 13.44
CA VAL A 275 24.62 -15.61 12.31
C VAL A 275 23.86 -16.00 11.05
N LYS A 276 23.26 -15.02 10.39
CA LYS A 276 22.59 -15.22 9.11
C LYS A 276 23.10 -14.26 8.05
N ALA A 277 22.87 -14.62 6.79
CA ALA A 277 23.25 -13.83 5.62
C ALA A 277 22.10 -13.70 4.64
N ILE A 278 22.18 -12.68 3.80
CA ILE A 278 21.46 -12.62 2.52
C ILE A 278 22.45 -12.48 1.38
N ILE A 279 22.12 -13.09 0.24
CA ILE A 279 22.88 -12.99 -1.00
C ILE A 279 22.20 -11.97 -1.90
N VAL A 280 22.94 -10.95 -2.29
CA VAL A 280 22.49 -9.93 -3.24
C VAL A 280 23.11 -10.26 -4.59
N SER A 281 22.31 -10.77 -5.53
CA SER A 281 22.76 -11.05 -6.88
C SER A 281 23.31 -9.80 -7.54
N GLU A 282 24.48 -9.90 -8.18
CA GLU A 282 25.20 -8.79 -8.82
C GLU A 282 25.47 -7.58 -7.89
N GLY A 283 25.40 -7.79 -6.57
CA GLY A 283 25.56 -6.74 -5.56
C GLY A 283 27.01 -6.28 -5.37
N ALA A 284 27.99 -6.90 -6.00
CA ALA A 284 29.39 -6.44 -5.94
C ALA A 284 29.57 -5.02 -6.49
N LYS A 285 28.66 -4.55 -7.35
CA LYS A 285 28.60 -3.17 -7.86
C LYS A 285 28.24 -2.13 -6.80
N PHE A 286 27.74 -2.53 -5.62
CA PHE A 286 27.32 -1.60 -4.59
C PHE A 286 28.48 -0.72 -4.15
N SER A 287 28.24 0.59 -4.23
CA SER A 287 29.18 1.60 -3.79
C SER A 287 29.32 1.59 -2.26
N ARG A 288 30.42 2.18 -1.77
CA ARG A 288 30.63 2.37 -0.33
C ARG A 288 29.45 3.08 0.35
N LYS A 289 28.86 4.07 -0.32
CA LYS A 289 27.70 4.82 0.16
C LYS A 289 26.48 3.92 0.38
N ILE A 290 26.23 2.95 -0.51
CA ILE A 290 25.13 1.99 -0.36
C ILE A 290 25.41 1.06 0.82
N ILE A 291 26.63 0.53 0.96
CA ILE A 291 27.01 -0.31 2.09
C ILE A 291 26.87 0.44 3.43
N GLU A 292 27.27 1.70 3.47
CA GLU A 292 27.09 2.56 4.65
C GLU A 292 25.59 2.76 4.97
N LEU A 293 24.74 3.03 3.97
CA LEU A 293 23.28 3.12 4.14
C LEU A 293 22.69 1.83 4.72
N LEU A 294 23.09 0.68 4.19
CA LEU A 294 22.63 -0.63 4.68
C LEU A 294 23.13 -0.88 6.12
N THR A 295 24.36 -0.51 6.43
CA THR A 295 24.93 -0.62 7.79
C THR A 295 24.16 0.23 8.80
N GLU A 296 23.85 1.48 8.46
CA GLU A 296 23.04 2.37 9.31
C GLU A 296 21.61 1.81 9.54
N ASN A 297 21.02 1.23 8.49
CA ASN A 297 19.70 0.59 8.64
C ASN A 297 19.76 -0.68 9.52
N ALA A 298 20.81 -1.49 9.41
CA ALA A 298 21.02 -2.63 10.30
C ALA A 298 21.09 -2.18 11.76
N LYS A 299 21.90 -1.13 12.06
CA LYS A 299 22.01 -0.54 13.40
C LYS A 299 20.70 0.02 13.93
N LYS A 300 19.92 0.73 13.10
CA LYS A 300 18.59 1.24 13.47
C LYS A 300 17.61 0.12 13.83
N ASN A 301 17.85 -1.11 13.36
CA ASN A 301 17.06 -2.29 13.70
C ASN A 301 17.67 -3.15 14.80
N GLY A 302 18.68 -2.62 15.51
CA GLY A 302 19.26 -3.20 16.73
C GLY A 302 20.58 -3.95 16.54
N ALA A 303 21.01 -4.19 15.29
CA ALA A 303 22.28 -4.90 15.06
C ALA A 303 23.49 -4.03 15.43
N LYS A 304 24.53 -4.65 15.96
CA LYS A 304 25.81 -3.98 16.30
C LYS A 304 26.55 -3.47 15.06
N GLY A 305 26.34 -4.11 13.92
CA GLY A 305 26.95 -3.75 12.65
C GLY A 305 26.48 -4.65 11.50
N LEU A 306 27.02 -4.41 10.32
CA LEU A 306 26.79 -5.19 9.12
C LEU A 306 28.14 -5.64 8.57
N ALA A 307 28.38 -6.95 8.54
CA ALA A 307 29.50 -7.55 7.85
C ALA A 307 29.12 -7.84 6.39
N TRP A 308 30.11 -7.80 5.49
CA TRP A 308 29.86 -8.05 4.09
C TRP A 308 31.11 -8.62 3.37
N MET A 309 30.87 -9.32 2.28
CA MET A 309 31.91 -9.83 1.36
C MET A 309 31.38 -9.83 -0.06
N LYS A 310 32.21 -9.52 -1.04
CA LYS A 310 31.89 -9.59 -2.48
C LYS A 310 32.62 -10.79 -3.08
N LEU A 311 31.95 -11.54 -3.94
CA LEU A 311 32.63 -12.58 -4.75
C LEU A 311 33.04 -11.99 -6.09
N GLN A 312 34.35 -11.89 -6.34
CA GLN A 312 34.91 -11.37 -7.57
C GLN A 312 36.08 -12.25 -7.99
N ASP A 313 36.16 -12.57 -9.28
CA ASP A 313 37.21 -13.45 -9.86
C ASP A 313 37.38 -14.77 -9.09
N GLY A 314 36.26 -15.34 -8.62
CA GLY A 314 36.23 -16.64 -7.93
C GLY A 314 36.71 -16.60 -6.47
N SER A 315 36.95 -15.41 -5.89
CA SER A 315 37.40 -15.25 -4.51
C SER A 315 36.65 -14.12 -3.80
N PHE A 316 36.48 -14.23 -2.45
CA PHE A 316 35.88 -13.17 -1.69
C PHE A 316 36.82 -11.98 -1.50
N SER A 317 36.29 -10.78 -1.68
CA SER A 317 37.00 -9.51 -1.51
C SER A 317 36.21 -8.53 -0.62
N GLY A 318 36.91 -7.59 0.00
CA GLY A 318 36.34 -6.53 0.83
C GLY A 318 35.77 -6.99 2.18
N GLY A 319 35.33 -6.04 3.00
CA GLY A 319 34.70 -6.28 4.30
C GLY A 319 35.46 -7.22 5.21
N ILE A 320 34.83 -8.35 5.54
CA ILE A 320 35.40 -9.38 6.42
C ILE A 320 36.06 -10.55 5.66
N SER A 321 36.24 -10.48 4.35
CA SER A 321 36.74 -11.56 3.50
C SER A 321 38.08 -12.16 3.99
N LYS A 322 38.96 -11.35 4.55
CA LYS A 322 40.28 -11.75 5.07
C LYS A 322 40.23 -12.80 6.20
N PHE A 323 39.09 -12.96 6.85
CA PHE A 323 38.91 -13.94 7.91
C PHE A 323 38.35 -15.29 7.41
N PHE A 324 38.00 -15.35 6.15
CA PHE A 324 37.47 -16.52 5.45
C PHE A 324 38.46 -16.90 4.35
N VAL A 325 39.35 -17.79 4.66
CA VAL A 325 40.48 -18.12 3.75
C VAL A 325 40.49 -19.57 3.28
N ASN A 326 41.18 -19.85 2.19
CA ASN A 326 41.43 -21.17 1.67
C ASN A 326 40.14 -22.00 1.40
N ASP A 327 40.11 -23.24 1.92
CA ASP A 327 39.02 -24.20 1.70
C ASP A 327 37.66 -23.69 2.17
N LEU A 328 37.62 -22.82 3.20
CA LEU A 328 36.40 -22.26 3.71
C LEU A 328 35.69 -21.35 2.69
N GLN A 329 36.42 -20.56 1.91
CA GLN A 329 35.81 -19.80 0.82
C GLN A 329 35.14 -20.69 -0.21
N SER A 330 35.84 -21.74 -0.64
CA SER A 330 35.33 -22.71 -1.60
C SER A 330 34.11 -23.45 -1.07
N GLU A 331 34.12 -23.79 0.23
CA GLU A 331 32.98 -24.41 0.91
C GLU A 331 31.75 -23.49 0.90
N ILE A 332 31.92 -22.21 1.23
CA ILE A 332 30.83 -21.21 1.26
C ILE A 332 30.26 -21.03 -0.15
N ILE A 333 31.12 -20.78 -1.14
CA ILE A 333 30.70 -20.55 -2.52
C ILE A 333 29.89 -21.73 -3.05
N LYS A 334 30.37 -22.96 -2.82
CA LYS A 334 29.72 -24.19 -3.29
C LYS A 334 28.40 -24.45 -2.57
N ASN A 335 28.36 -24.37 -1.24
CA ASN A 335 27.18 -24.72 -0.45
C ASN A 335 26.07 -23.71 -0.59
N LEU A 336 26.40 -22.41 -0.70
CA LEU A 336 25.44 -21.33 -0.87
C LEU A 336 25.19 -20.97 -2.33
N GLN A 337 25.86 -21.65 -3.28
CA GLN A 337 25.72 -21.44 -4.74
C GLN A 337 25.93 -19.96 -5.13
N ILE A 338 26.90 -19.31 -4.48
CA ILE A 338 27.21 -17.90 -4.73
C ILE A 338 27.85 -17.76 -6.09
N LYS A 339 27.38 -16.79 -6.86
CA LYS A 339 27.88 -16.49 -8.20
C LYS A 339 28.88 -15.35 -8.17
N ASN A 340 29.74 -15.29 -9.21
CA ASN A 340 30.60 -14.11 -9.37
C ASN A 340 29.78 -12.85 -9.45
N GLU A 341 30.28 -11.75 -8.88
CA GLU A 341 29.61 -10.46 -8.68
C GLU A 341 28.48 -10.44 -7.62
N ASP A 342 28.24 -11.53 -6.89
CA ASP A 342 27.32 -11.49 -5.75
C ASP A 342 27.96 -10.80 -4.53
N LEU A 343 27.07 -10.23 -3.68
CA LEU A 343 27.43 -9.62 -2.40
C LEU A 343 26.74 -10.38 -1.27
N LEU A 344 27.47 -10.79 -0.25
CA LEU A 344 26.94 -11.29 1.01
C LEU A 344 26.84 -10.15 2.01
N LEU A 345 25.67 -10.03 2.63
CA LEU A 345 25.42 -9.18 3.77
C LEU A 345 25.13 -10.07 4.98
N ILE A 346 25.92 -9.93 6.06
CA ILE A 346 25.94 -10.88 7.17
C ILE A 346 25.73 -10.13 8.49
N ILE A 347 24.86 -10.64 9.35
CA ILE A 347 24.65 -10.14 10.72
C ILE A 347 24.76 -11.28 11.70
N GLY A 348 25.52 -11.05 12.79
CA GLY A 348 25.60 -11.92 13.94
C GLY A 348 25.22 -11.17 15.22
N ASP A 349 24.21 -11.67 15.92
CA ASP A 349 23.68 -11.09 17.17
C ASP A 349 22.67 -12.07 17.81
N ASP A 350 21.84 -11.60 18.75
CA ASP A 350 20.65 -12.31 19.22
C ASP A 350 19.72 -12.63 18.04
N LYS A 351 19.10 -13.80 18.03
CA LYS A 351 18.29 -14.30 16.92
C LYS A 351 17.25 -13.29 16.43
N ASN A 352 16.48 -12.69 17.33
CA ASN A 352 15.43 -11.74 16.96
C ASN A 352 15.97 -10.47 16.29
N ILE A 353 17.15 -10.00 16.75
CA ILE A 353 17.83 -8.85 16.14
C ILE A 353 18.29 -9.19 14.73
N VAL A 354 18.93 -10.36 14.56
CA VAL A 354 19.40 -10.83 13.23
C VAL A 354 18.26 -10.92 12.24
N LEU A 355 17.16 -11.58 12.62
CA LEU A 355 15.99 -11.75 11.76
C LEU A 355 15.39 -10.39 11.35
N LYS A 356 15.11 -9.53 12.32
CA LYS A 356 14.54 -8.21 12.09
C LYS A 356 15.42 -7.33 11.20
N ALA A 357 16.73 -7.28 11.50
CA ALA A 357 17.67 -6.43 10.77
C ALA A 357 17.86 -6.91 9.33
N LEU A 358 18.11 -8.20 9.10
CA LEU A 358 18.24 -8.75 7.75
C LEU A 358 16.93 -8.68 6.96
N GLY A 359 15.78 -8.94 7.59
CA GLY A 359 14.47 -8.80 6.96
C GLY A 359 14.23 -7.37 6.47
N LYS A 360 14.68 -6.35 7.23
CA LYS A 360 14.63 -4.96 6.79
C LYS A 360 15.61 -4.67 5.67
N LEU A 361 16.84 -5.17 5.75
CA LEU A 361 17.83 -5.01 4.67
C LEU A 361 17.37 -5.65 3.38
N ARG A 362 16.73 -6.82 3.44
CA ARG A 362 16.14 -7.51 2.31
C ARG A 362 15.17 -6.59 1.52
N THR A 363 14.28 -5.89 2.20
CA THR A 363 13.33 -4.97 1.54
C THR A 363 14.01 -3.72 0.97
N ILE A 364 15.06 -3.20 1.63
CA ILE A 364 15.81 -2.04 1.14
C ILE A 364 16.60 -2.40 -0.12
N VAL A 365 17.28 -3.54 -0.11
CA VAL A 365 18.04 -4.05 -1.26
C VAL A 365 17.09 -4.30 -2.45
N ALA A 366 15.95 -4.94 -2.21
CA ALA A 366 14.96 -5.18 -3.25
C ALA A 366 14.45 -3.88 -3.90
N SER A 367 14.31 -2.82 -3.12
CA SER A 367 13.93 -1.50 -3.63
C SER A 367 15.06 -0.81 -4.41
N ILE A 368 16.34 -0.97 -3.99
CA ILE A 368 17.50 -0.39 -4.69
C ILE A 368 17.71 -1.08 -6.04
N GLU A 369 17.56 -2.39 -6.08
CA GLU A 369 17.79 -3.23 -7.27
C GLU A 369 16.51 -3.42 -8.11
N GLU A 370 15.38 -2.81 -7.73
CA GLU A 370 14.09 -2.92 -8.42
C GLU A 370 13.69 -4.37 -8.72
N LEU A 371 13.87 -5.27 -7.71
CA LEU A 371 13.70 -6.71 -7.88
C LEU A 371 12.25 -7.18 -8.05
N TYR A 372 11.29 -6.30 -8.01
CA TYR A 372 9.87 -6.62 -8.14
C TYR A 372 9.14 -5.60 -8.98
N ASP A 373 8.18 -6.07 -9.75
CA ASP A 373 7.20 -5.22 -10.40
C ASP A 373 6.19 -4.72 -9.35
N LYS A 374 5.92 -3.42 -9.33
CA LYS A 374 4.94 -2.81 -8.42
C LYS A 374 3.53 -3.29 -8.68
N ASP A 375 3.26 -3.74 -9.90
CA ASP A 375 1.95 -4.23 -10.33
C ASP A 375 1.84 -5.77 -10.23
N ASP A 376 2.88 -6.46 -9.73
CA ASP A 376 2.85 -7.90 -9.47
C ASP A 376 2.31 -8.18 -8.05
N PHE A 377 1.19 -8.89 -7.98
CA PHE A 377 0.48 -9.27 -6.74
C PHE A 377 0.61 -10.78 -6.52
N LYS A 378 1.77 -11.22 -6.04
CA LYS A 378 2.03 -12.63 -5.68
C LYS A 378 2.19 -12.83 -4.19
#